data_95ce88619efd1cab0a50644f4411ed33
#
_entry.id   95ce88619efd1cab0a50644f4411ed33
#
_cell.length_a   1.000
_cell.length_b   1.000
_cell.length_c   1.000
_cell.angle_alpha   90.00
_cell.angle_beta   90.00
_cell.angle_gamma   90.00
#
_symmetry.space_group_name_H-M   'P 1'
#
loop_
_entity.id
_entity.type
_entity.pdbx_description
1 polymer ?
#
loop_
_entity_poly.entity_id
_entity_poly.type
_entity_poly.pdbx_seq_one_letter_code
_entity_poly.pdbx_strand_id
1 'polypeptide(L)'
;SRGLGDVYKRQIMQSEDAGFFYHNGFIPSAIRESLIQDIKERRFARGGSTLSMQLVKNVFLSRNKTIARKLEEMLIVWLIESDHLTSKERMFEVYLNIAEWGPMIYGAAEASRYYFAKEPSQLNLAECIFMASIIPKPKQVRYCFDGLRLKPYYEDFYRVILDRLVDRGLISSEEAVGVTPESVEITGPAKEYLTATQSRSPRSSQPLDQK
;
A
#
# COMPACT_ATOMS: atom_id res chain seq x y z
N SER A 1 11.96 -6.11 15.33
CA SER A 1 10.52 -5.94 15.01
C SER A 1 9.68 -7.18 15.34
N ARG A 2 9.67 -7.60 16.59
CA ARG A 2 8.81 -8.71 17.04
C ARG A 2 7.34 -8.31 17.24
N GLY A 3 6.94 -7.11 16.83
CA GLY A 3 5.63 -6.55 17.13
C GLY A 3 4.60 -6.56 15.99
N LEU A 4 5.00 -6.80 14.75
CA LEU A 4 4.08 -7.01 13.65
C LEU A 4 3.87 -8.51 13.50
N GLY A 5 2.66 -9.00 13.76
CA GLY A 5 2.35 -10.41 13.57
C GLY A 5 2.73 -10.88 12.15
N ASP A 6 3.19 -12.12 12.01
CA ASP A 6 3.62 -12.65 10.70
C ASP A 6 2.50 -12.57 9.65
N VAL A 7 1.25 -12.59 10.08
CA VAL A 7 0.06 -12.43 9.24
C VAL A 7 0.07 -11.05 8.56
N TYR A 8 0.29 -9.97 9.32
CA TYR A 8 0.33 -8.61 8.78
C TYR A 8 1.45 -8.40 7.76
N LYS A 9 2.64 -8.92 8.06
CA LYS A 9 3.77 -8.87 7.12
C LYS A 9 3.44 -9.58 5.81
N ARG A 10 2.80 -10.75 5.88
CA ARG A 10 2.39 -11.53 4.71
C ARG A 10 1.35 -10.80 3.88
N GLN A 11 0.41 -10.11 4.48
CA GLN A 11 -0.65 -9.35 3.78
C GLN A 11 -0.08 -8.20 2.96
N ILE A 12 0.80 -7.37 3.54
CA ILE A 12 1.46 -6.28 2.84
C ILE A 12 2.29 -6.80 1.67
N MET A 13 3.04 -7.85 1.90
CA MET A 13 3.84 -8.50 0.86
C MET A 13 2.96 -9.01 -0.27
N GLN A 14 1.81 -9.62 0.05
CA GLN A 14 0.88 -10.15 -0.96
C GLN A 14 0.20 -9.04 -1.79
N SER A 15 -0.05 -7.87 -1.21
CA SER A 15 -0.65 -6.75 -1.93
C SER A 15 0.31 -6.04 -2.87
N GLU A 16 1.59 -5.95 -2.49
CA GLU A 16 2.59 -5.16 -3.19
C GLU A 16 3.55 -5.99 -4.07
N ASP A 17 4.03 -7.11 -3.53
CA ASP A 17 5.03 -7.95 -4.20
C ASP A 17 5.02 -9.37 -3.65
N ALA A 18 4.10 -10.19 -4.15
CA ALA A 18 3.91 -11.56 -3.67
C ALA A 18 5.15 -12.45 -3.83
N GLY A 19 6.03 -12.11 -4.77
CA GLY A 19 7.27 -12.84 -5.07
C GLY A 19 8.50 -12.27 -4.36
N PHE A 20 8.36 -11.31 -3.47
CA PHE A 20 9.47 -10.54 -2.89
C PHE A 20 10.64 -11.38 -2.39
N PHE A 21 10.37 -12.49 -1.71
CA PHE A 21 11.42 -13.39 -1.18
C PHE A 21 12.01 -14.33 -2.22
N TYR A 22 11.43 -14.41 -3.43
CA TYR A 22 11.79 -15.39 -4.44
C TYR A 22 12.47 -14.79 -5.68
N HIS A 23 12.46 -13.46 -5.84
CA HIS A 23 13.15 -12.80 -6.94
C HIS A 23 14.32 -11.94 -6.44
N ASN A 24 15.28 -11.68 -7.32
CA ASN A 24 16.48 -10.86 -7.04
C ASN A 24 16.23 -9.39 -7.42
N GLY A 25 15.28 -8.74 -6.73
CA GLY A 25 14.99 -7.32 -6.87
C GLY A 25 14.12 -6.94 -8.06
N PHE A 26 14.08 -7.75 -9.12
CA PHE A 26 13.34 -7.47 -10.35
C PHE A 26 12.45 -8.63 -10.78
N ILE A 27 11.34 -8.28 -11.41
CA ILE A 27 10.51 -9.21 -12.17
C ILE A 27 10.62 -8.79 -13.65
N PRO A 28 11.44 -9.47 -14.48
CA PRO A 28 11.71 -9.02 -15.84
C PRO A 28 10.46 -8.90 -16.72
N SER A 29 9.47 -9.78 -16.57
CA SER A 29 8.18 -9.70 -17.27
C SER A 29 7.42 -8.43 -16.90
N ALA A 30 7.30 -8.11 -15.60
CA ALA A 30 6.60 -6.93 -15.13
C ALA A 30 7.28 -5.62 -15.58
N ILE A 31 8.62 -5.60 -15.62
CA ILE A 31 9.37 -4.45 -16.14
C ILE A 31 9.10 -4.29 -17.64
N ARG A 32 9.16 -5.38 -18.41
CA ARG A 32 8.88 -5.36 -19.86
C ARG A 32 7.48 -4.86 -20.16
N GLU A 33 6.47 -5.39 -19.47
CA GLU A 33 5.07 -4.97 -19.62
C GLU A 33 4.88 -3.49 -19.28
N SER A 34 5.46 -3.04 -18.16
CA SER A 34 5.44 -1.64 -17.74
C SER A 34 6.08 -0.72 -18.79
N LEU A 35 7.25 -1.10 -19.34
CA LEU A 35 7.92 -0.32 -20.37
C LEU A 35 7.11 -0.26 -21.68
N ILE A 36 6.51 -1.37 -22.10
CA ILE A 36 5.65 -1.40 -23.30
C ILE A 36 4.44 -0.49 -23.09
N GLN A 37 3.83 -0.51 -21.92
CA GLN A 37 2.69 0.33 -21.58
C GLN A 37 3.08 1.81 -21.49
N ASP A 38 4.24 2.12 -20.90
CA ASP A 38 4.79 3.48 -20.80
C ASP A 38 5.00 4.10 -22.20
N ILE A 39 5.52 3.30 -23.14
CA ILE A 39 5.72 3.73 -24.54
C ILE A 39 4.37 3.96 -25.23
N LYS A 40 3.39 3.07 -25.02
CA LYS A 40 2.06 3.18 -25.66
C LYS A 40 1.26 4.37 -25.13
N GLU A 41 1.29 4.58 -23.82
CA GLU A 41 0.46 5.59 -23.15
C GLU A 41 1.17 6.93 -22.96
N ARG A 42 2.45 7.05 -23.34
CA ARG A 42 3.33 8.21 -23.11
C ARG A 42 3.32 8.72 -21.66
N ARG A 43 3.12 7.81 -20.72
CA ARG A 43 3.15 8.08 -19.28
C ARG A 43 3.61 6.85 -18.53
N PHE A 44 4.24 7.08 -17.36
CA PHE A 44 4.72 6.00 -16.52
C PHE A 44 3.57 5.15 -15.99
N ALA A 45 3.47 3.92 -16.48
CA ALA A 45 2.49 2.95 -16.01
C ALA A 45 2.75 2.56 -14.55
N ARG A 46 1.69 2.22 -13.84
CA ARG A 46 1.76 1.71 -12.47
C ARG A 46 1.73 0.19 -12.51
N GLY A 47 2.46 -0.47 -11.59
CA GLY A 47 2.35 -1.91 -11.37
C GLY A 47 3.59 -2.75 -11.66
N GLY A 48 4.65 -2.16 -12.25
CA GLY A 48 5.89 -2.89 -12.54
C GLY A 48 7.03 -2.74 -11.52
N SER A 49 6.79 -2.07 -10.38
CA SER A 49 7.84 -1.84 -9.38
C SER A 49 7.72 -2.83 -8.22
N THR A 50 8.81 -3.55 -7.94
CA THR A 50 8.93 -4.46 -6.79
C THR A 50 9.07 -3.71 -5.47
N LEU A 51 8.93 -4.40 -4.34
CA LEU A 51 9.21 -3.83 -3.01
C LEU A 51 10.65 -3.33 -2.91
N SER A 52 11.64 -4.04 -3.46
CA SER A 52 13.04 -3.58 -3.51
C SER A 52 13.17 -2.25 -4.25
N MET A 53 12.52 -2.09 -5.39
CA MET A 53 12.51 -0.86 -6.16
C MET A 53 11.80 0.29 -5.41
N GLN A 54 10.70 0.01 -4.75
CA GLN A 54 10.00 0.99 -3.92
C GLN A 54 10.84 1.44 -2.73
N LEU A 55 11.52 0.51 -2.06
CA LEU A 55 12.43 0.79 -0.95
C LEU A 55 13.56 1.71 -1.39
N VAL A 56 14.30 1.32 -2.44
CA VAL A 56 15.41 2.12 -2.99
C VAL A 56 14.96 3.51 -3.39
N LYS A 57 13.85 3.61 -4.10
CA LYS A 57 13.26 4.90 -4.48
C LYS A 57 12.99 5.79 -3.26
N ASN A 58 12.46 5.24 -2.19
CA ASN A 58 12.07 6.01 -1.01
C ASN A 58 13.26 6.41 -0.12
N VAL A 59 14.33 5.60 -0.10
CA VAL A 59 15.51 5.83 0.75
C VAL A 59 16.58 6.69 0.07
N PHE A 60 16.86 6.41 -1.21
CA PHE A 60 18.06 6.93 -1.89
C PHE A 60 17.76 7.98 -2.96
N LEU A 61 16.54 8.05 -3.49
CA LEU A 61 16.28 8.81 -4.70
C LEU A 61 15.32 9.99 -4.48
N SER A 62 15.50 11.02 -5.30
CA SER A 62 14.61 12.18 -5.32
C SER A 62 13.22 11.83 -5.88
N ARG A 63 12.22 12.69 -5.63
CA ARG A 63 10.84 12.50 -6.12
C ARG A 63 10.66 12.82 -7.61
N ASN A 64 11.70 13.27 -8.31
CA ASN A 64 11.62 13.60 -9.73
C ASN A 64 11.44 12.34 -10.57
N LYS A 65 10.46 12.37 -11.49
CA LYS A 65 10.18 11.25 -12.37
C LYS A 65 10.94 11.41 -13.68
N THR A 66 12.15 10.87 -13.76
CA THR A 66 12.98 10.84 -14.97
C THR A 66 13.38 9.41 -15.30
N ILE A 67 13.70 9.15 -16.56
CA ILE A 67 14.24 7.84 -17.00
C ILE A 67 15.58 7.57 -16.31
N ALA A 68 16.45 8.59 -16.21
CA ALA A 68 17.73 8.46 -15.53
C ALA A 68 17.57 8.00 -14.08
N ARG A 69 16.64 8.62 -13.34
CA ARG A 69 16.33 8.19 -11.96
C ARG A 69 15.82 6.73 -11.90
N LYS A 70 15.08 6.28 -12.91
CA LYS A 70 14.63 4.87 -12.96
C LYS A 70 15.79 3.91 -13.20
N LEU A 71 16.77 4.31 -14.00
CA LEU A 71 18.00 3.52 -14.19
C LEU A 71 18.86 3.49 -12.92
N GLU A 72 18.98 4.62 -12.22
CA GLU A 72 19.66 4.68 -10.90
C GLU A 72 18.98 3.75 -9.88
N GLU A 73 17.64 3.77 -9.82
CA GLU A 73 16.84 2.87 -8.97
C GLU A 73 17.17 1.40 -9.28
N MET A 74 17.18 1.02 -10.56
CA MET A 74 17.49 -0.34 -10.97
C MET A 74 18.93 -0.73 -10.63
N LEU A 75 19.91 0.15 -10.84
CA LEU A 75 21.31 -0.12 -10.52
C LEU A 75 21.50 -0.34 -9.02
N ILE A 76 20.92 0.50 -8.18
CA ILE A 76 21.04 0.38 -6.71
C ILE A 76 20.37 -0.92 -6.23
N VAL A 77 19.18 -1.26 -6.76
CA VAL A 77 18.51 -2.53 -6.45
C VAL A 77 19.39 -3.71 -6.84
N TRP A 78 19.96 -3.66 -8.04
CA TRP A 78 20.87 -4.72 -8.51
C TRP A 78 22.07 -4.89 -7.59
N LEU A 79 22.74 -3.82 -7.19
CA LEU A 79 23.87 -3.87 -6.25
C LEU A 79 23.47 -4.49 -4.91
N ILE A 80 22.36 -4.03 -4.31
CA ILE A 80 21.90 -4.52 -3.01
C ILE A 80 21.60 -6.01 -3.04
N GLU A 81 20.90 -6.47 -4.09
CA GLU A 81 20.42 -7.85 -4.20
C GLU A 81 21.50 -8.81 -4.68
N SER A 82 22.35 -8.41 -5.66
CA SER A 82 23.39 -9.28 -6.22
C SER A 82 24.55 -9.49 -5.25
N ASP A 83 24.94 -8.45 -4.51
CA ASP A 83 26.03 -8.54 -3.54
C ASP A 83 25.54 -8.93 -2.14
N HIS A 84 24.23 -9.25 -2.00
CA HIS A 84 23.60 -9.61 -0.72
C HIS A 84 23.95 -8.64 0.41
N LEU A 85 23.96 -7.34 0.11
CA LEU A 85 24.35 -6.29 1.07
C LEU A 85 23.43 -6.25 2.29
N THR A 86 22.20 -6.76 2.15
CA THR A 86 21.26 -6.90 3.24
C THR A 86 20.28 -8.05 2.96
N SER A 87 19.67 -8.60 4.01
CA SER A 87 18.67 -9.66 3.83
C SER A 87 17.31 -9.10 3.37
N LYS A 88 16.52 -9.93 2.72
CA LYS A 88 15.13 -9.60 2.32
C LYS A 88 14.27 -9.21 3.52
N GLU A 89 14.44 -9.87 4.65
CA GLU A 89 13.72 -9.58 5.88
C GLU A 89 14.05 -8.16 6.37
N ARG A 90 15.32 -7.77 6.30
CA ARG A 90 15.75 -6.43 6.70
C ARG A 90 15.24 -5.37 5.73
N MET A 91 15.28 -5.63 4.43
CA MET A 91 14.69 -4.75 3.41
C MET A 91 13.20 -4.53 3.68
N PHE A 92 12.47 -5.59 3.98
CA PHE A 92 11.05 -5.53 4.27
C PHE A 92 10.75 -4.79 5.59
N GLU A 93 11.56 -5.03 6.61
CA GLU A 93 11.46 -4.29 7.88
C GLU A 93 11.65 -2.78 7.66
N VAL A 94 12.68 -2.38 6.91
CA VAL A 94 12.90 -0.97 6.58
C VAL A 94 11.74 -0.41 5.79
N TYR A 95 11.25 -1.15 4.78
CA TYR A 95 10.09 -0.75 3.98
C TYR A 95 8.86 -0.44 4.86
N LEU A 96 8.52 -1.33 5.80
CA LEU A 96 7.40 -1.15 6.72
C LEU A 96 7.55 0.10 7.61
N ASN A 97 8.77 0.52 7.90
CA ASN A 97 9.04 1.69 8.75
C ASN A 97 9.04 3.01 7.98
N ILE A 98 9.25 2.98 6.65
CA ILE A 98 9.37 4.22 5.85
C ILE A 98 8.25 4.41 4.83
N ALA A 99 7.47 3.37 4.51
CA ALA A 99 6.36 3.48 3.58
C ALA A 99 5.35 4.53 4.05
N GLU A 100 4.79 5.28 3.10
CA GLU A 100 3.72 6.23 3.36
C GLU A 100 2.38 5.48 3.41
N TRP A 101 1.61 5.69 4.47
CA TRP A 101 0.33 5.05 4.75
C TRP A 101 -0.84 6.02 4.73
N GLY A 102 -0.57 7.27 4.51
CA GLY A 102 -1.53 8.37 4.46
C GLY A 102 -0.77 9.68 4.26
N PRO A 103 -1.43 10.81 4.02
CA PRO A 103 -0.77 12.10 3.91
C PRO A 103 0.07 12.39 5.16
N MET A 104 1.39 12.40 5.02
CA MET A 104 2.37 12.61 6.10
C MET A 104 2.41 11.54 7.20
N ILE A 105 1.81 10.36 6.97
CA ILE A 105 1.85 9.22 7.88
C ILE A 105 2.87 8.21 7.35
N TYR A 106 3.96 8.03 8.05
CA TYR A 106 5.07 7.17 7.64
C TYR A 106 5.31 6.06 8.66
N GLY A 107 5.46 4.86 8.15
CA GLY A 107 5.69 3.67 8.95
C GLY A 107 4.43 3.04 9.52
N ALA A 108 4.47 1.72 9.60
CA ALA A 108 3.33 0.90 10.02
C ALA A 108 2.88 1.17 11.46
N ALA A 109 3.81 1.52 12.35
CA ALA A 109 3.48 1.81 13.74
C ALA A 109 2.70 3.12 13.89
N GLU A 110 3.14 4.18 13.19
CA GLU A 110 2.43 5.45 13.17
C GLU A 110 1.04 5.29 12.53
N ALA A 111 0.98 4.58 11.42
CA ALA A 111 -0.29 4.32 10.73
C ALA A 111 -1.28 3.52 11.59
N SER A 112 -0.81 2.49 12.31
CA SER A 112 -1.63 1.71 13.22
C SER A 112 -2.25 2.58 14.33
N ARG A 113 -1.46 3.45 14.94
CA ARG A 113 -1.95 4.40 15.95
C ARG A 113 -2.89 5.44 15.35
N TYR A 114 -2.58 5.93 14.15
CA TYR A 114 -3.38 6.95 13.46
C TYR A 114 -4.77 6.44 13.07
N TYR A 115 -4.85 5.24 12.49
CA TYR A 115 -6.14 4.68 12.07
C TYR A 115 -6.91 4.02 13.20
N PHE A 116 -6.22 3.30 14.09
CA PHE A 116 -6.87 2.37 15.02
C PHE A 116 -6.59 2.67 16.50
N ALA A 117 -5.76 3.65 16.83
CA ALA A 117 -5.27 3.90 18.20
C ALA A 117 -4.64 2.65 18.86
N LYS A 118 -4.02 1.78 18.05
CA LYS A 118 -3.44 0.49 18.47
C LYS A 118 -1.97 0.40 18.11
N GLU A 119 -1.22 -0.40 18.85
CA GLU A 119 0.09 -0.85 18.41
C GLU A 119 -0.07 -1.90 17.28
N PRO A 120 0.92 -2.01 16.36
CA PRO A 120 0.84 -2.96 15.24
C PRO A 120 0.59 -4.42 15.63
N SER A 121 1.03 -4.82 16.84
CA SER A 121 0.81 -6.17 17.37
C SER A 121 -0.62 -6.43 17.84
N GLN A 122 -1.42 -5.39 17.98
CA GLN A 122 -2.81 -5.44 18.45
C GLN A 122 -3.83 -5.36 17.31
N LEU A 123 -3.34 -5.16 16.07
CA LEU A 123 -4.21 -5.13 14.90
C LEU A 123 -4.84 -6.50 14.67
N ASN A 124 -6.15 -6.50 14.40
CA ASN A 124 -6.84 -7.70 13.93
C ASN A 124 -6.67 -7.90 12.41
N LEU A 125 -7.15 -9.03 11.90
CA LEU A 125 -7.00 -9.39 10.49
C LEU A 125 -7.67 -8.36 9.57
N ALA A 126 -8.85 -7.88 9.91
CA ALA A 126 -9.57 -6.88 9.12
C ALA A 126 -8.80 -5.55 9.00
N GLU A 127 -8.27 -5.07 10.12
CA GLU A 127 -7.45 -3.86 10.19
C GLU A 127 -6.15 -4.03 9.39
N CYS A 128 -5.54 -5.21 9.45
CA CYS A 128 -4.33 -5.51 8.70
C CYS A 128 -4.58 -5.51 7.17
N ILE A 129 -5.69 -6.08 6.71
CA ILE A 129 -6.08 -6.05 5.30
C ILE A 129 -6.36 -4.62 4.85
N PHE A 130 -7.05 -3.82 5.66
CA PHE A 130 -7.24 -2.40 5.39
C PHE A 130 -5.89 -1.69 5.22
N MET A 131 -4.98 -1.86 6.16
CA MET A 131 -3.64 -1.28 6.08
C MET A 131 -2.94 -1.68 4.77
N ALA A 132 -2.95 -2.96 4.39
CA ALA A 132 -2.38 -3.41 3.13
C ALA A 132 -3.07 -2.77 1.90
N SER A 133 -4.38 -2.54 1.97
CA SER A 133 -5.17 -1.98 0.86
C SER A 133 -4.88 -0.51 0.53
N ILE A 134 -4.37 0.28 1.48
CA ILE A 134 -4.11 1.70 1.28
C ILE A 134 -2.71 2.02 0.75
N ILE A 135 -1.75 1.09 0.86
CA ILE A 135 -0.36 1.29 0.42
C ILE A 135 -0.23 1.73 -1.04
N PRO A 136 -0.97 1.18 -2.00
CA PRO A 136 -0.80 1.57 -3.41
C PRO A 136 -1.13 3.04 -3.69
N LYS A 137 -1.99 3.65 -2.86
CA LYS A 137 -2.44 5.04 -3.00
C LYS A 137 -2.60 5.75 -1.66
N PRO A 138 -1.54 5.86 -0.84
CA PRO A 138 -1.65 6.32 0.55
C PRO A 138 -2.20 7.75 0.66
N LYS A 139 -1.87 8.63 -0.27
CA LYS A 139 -2.37 10.02 -0.28
C LYS A 139 -3.86 10.13 -0.65
N GLN A 140 -4.44 9.05 -1.16
CA GLN A 140 -5.84 9.00 -1.56
C GLN A 140 -6.72 8.28 -0.54
N VAL A 141 -6.19 7.90 0.62
CA VAL A 141 -6.93 7.15 1.66
C VAL A 141 -8.27 7.80 2.02
N ARG A 142 -8.32 9.13 2.05
CA ARG A 142 -9.55 9.87 2.30
C ARG A 142 -10.65 9.57 1.28
N TYR A 143 -10.29 9.40 0.02
CA TYR A 143 -11.25 9.10 -1.04
C TYR A 143 -11.75 7.66 -1.00
N CYS A 144 -11.12 6.81 -0.17
CA CYS A 144 -11.55 5.43 0.07
C CYS A 144 -12.81 5.36 0.92
N PHE A 145 -13.11 6.43 1.67
CA PHE A 145 -14.19 6.46 2.64
C PHE A 145 -15.38 7.31 2.20
N ASP A 146 -16.56 6.86 2.61
CA ASP A 146 -17.77 7.66 2.73
C ASP A 146 -18.14 7.71 4.22
N GLY A 147 -17.84 8.85 4.86
CA GLY A 147 -17.80 8.92 6.30
C GLY A 147 -16.70 8.04 6.88
N LEU A 148 -17.08 7.10 7.72
CA LEU A 148 -16.18 6.11 8.31
C LEU A 148 -16.28 4.72 7.65
N ARG A 149 -17.07 4.58 6.59
CA ARG A 149 -17.22 3.34 5.83
C ARG A 149 -16.37 3.37 4.56
N LEU A 150 -15.82 2.23 4.21
CA LEU A 150 -15.14 2.05 2.93
C LEU A 150 -16.15 2.15 1.78
N LYS A 151 -15.79 2.82 0.70
CA LYS A 151 -16.59 2.88 -0.52
C LYS A 151 -16.57 1.53 -1.25
N PRO A 152 -17.61 1.19 -2.03
CA PRO A 152 -17.71 -0.11 -2.72
C PRO A 152 -16.46 -0.49 -3.51
N TYR A 153 -15.85 0.46 -4.24
CA TYR A 153 -14.62 0.20 -4.98
C TYR A 153 -13.45 -0.29 -4.10
N TYR A 154 -13.36 0.22 -2.86
CA TYR A 154 -12.33 -0.22 -1.91
C TYR A 154 -12.69 -1.51 -1.19
N GLU A 155 -13.97 -1.77 -1.03
CA GLU A 155 -14.47 -3.05 -0.54
C GLU A 155 -14.07 -4.17 -1.49
N ASP A 156 -14.22 -3.97 -2.80
CA ASP A 156 -13.79 -4.93 -3.82
C ASP A 156 -12.28 -5.20 -3.72
N PHE A 157 -11.47 -4.16 -3.58
CA PHE A 157 -10.02 -4.32 -3.44
C PHE A 157 -9.64 -5.02 -2.13
N TYR A 158 -10.31 -4.70 -1.04
CA TYR A 158 -10.15 -5.38 0.25
C TYR A 158 -10.47 -6.88 0.13
N ARG A 159 -11.60 -7.22 -0.52
CA ARG A 159 -12.00 -8.62 -0.75
C ARG A 159 -10.98 -9.37 -1.60
N VAL A 160 -10.47 -8.76 -2.65
CA VAL A 160 -9.40 -9.35 -3.48
C VAL A 160 -8.15 -9.68 -2.66
N ILE A 161 -7.78 -8.86 -1.68
CA ILE A 161 -6.64 -9.18 -0.79
C ILE A 161 -7.00 -10.37 0.09
N LEU A 162 -8.17 -10.37 0.70
CA LEU A 162 -8.64 -11.46 1.57
C LEU A 162 -8.67 -12.80 0.82
N ASP A 163 -9.27 -12.84 -0.37
CA ASP A 163 -9.35 -14.02 -1.21
C ASP A 163 -7.95 -14.56 -1.56
N ARG A 164 -7.02 -13.67 -1.93
CA ARG A 164 -5.64 -14.06 -2.21
C ARG A 164 -4.91 -14.66 -1.00
N LEU A 165 -5.22 -14.21 0.20
CA LEU A 165 -4.62 -14.77 1.41
C LEU A 165 -5.12 -16.19 1.67
N VAL A 166 -6.40 -16.44 1.44
CA VAL A 166 -7.03 -17.76 1.56
C VAL A 166 -6.50 -18.69 0.45
N ASP A 167 -6.55 -18.27 -0.81
CA ASP A 167 -6.11 -19.06 -1.97
C ASP A 167 -4.66 -19.52 -1.86
N ARG A 168 -3.82 -18.74 -1.19
CA ARG A 168 -2.41 -19.06 -0.96
C ARG A 168 -2.14 -19.79 0.36
N GLY A 169 -3.18 -20.13 1.09
CA GLY A 169 -3.07 -20.84 2.36
C GLY A 169 -2.33 -20.03 3.45
N LEU A 170 -2.32 -18.70 3.36
CA LEU A 170 -1.68 -17.82 4.34
C LEU A 170 -2.58 -17.57 5.54
N ILE A 171 -3.87 -17.69 5.34
CA ILE A 171 -4.92 -17.78 6.36
C ILE A 171 -5.87 -18.91 5.97
N SER A 172 -6.52 -19.52 6.97
CA SER A 172 -7.53 -20.53 6.70
C SER A 172 -8.86 -19.88 6.29
N SER A 173 -9.73 -20.64 5.62
CA SER A 173 -11.08 -20.19 5.32
C SER A 173 -11.87 -19.88 6.60
N GLU A 174 -11.59 -20.56 7.69
CA GLU A 174 -12.22 -20.35 9.01
C GLU A 174 -11.78 -18.98 9.60
N GLU A 175 -10.50 -18.63 9.49
CA GLU A 175 -9.99 -17.32 9.93
C GLU A 175 -10.55 -16.16 9.09
N ALA A 176 -10.91 -16.42 7.83
CA ALA A 176 -11.53 -15.44 6.94
C ALA A 176 -13.02 -15.20 7.23
N VAL A 177 -13.69 -16.13 7.94
CA VAL A 177 -15.11 -15.98 8.29
C VAL A 177 -15.33 -14.74 9.15
N GLY A 178 -16.23 -13.86 8.71
CA GLY A 178 -16.56 -12.62 9.40
C GLY A 178 -15.55 -11.47 9.21
N VAL A 179 -14.47 -11.71 8.45
CA VAL A 179 -13.52 -10.66 8.06
C VAL A 179 -14.07 -9.94 6.83
N THR A 180 -14.70 -8.81 7.05
CA THR A 180 -15.32 -8.01 5.99
C THR A 180 -14.85 -6.58 6.03
N PRO A 181 -15.00 -5.81 4.94
CA PRO A 181 -14.68 -4.38 4.94
C PRO A 181 -15.45 -3.60 6.02
N GLU A 182 -16.67 -4.03 6.32
CA GLU A 182 -17.54 -3.42 7.33
C GLU A 182 -17.04 -3.67 8.76
N SER A 183 -16.20 -4.70 8.96
CA SER A 183 -15.57 -5.00 10.26
C SER A 183 -14.36 -4.09 10.56
N VAL A 184 -13.98 -3.23 9.61
CA VAL A 184 -12.92 -2.24 9.80
C VAL A 184 -13.49 -1.01 10.51
N GLU A 185 -13.14 -0.83 11.76
CA GLU A 185 -13.58 0.31 12.56
C GLU A 185 -12.41 1.28 12.79
N ILE A 186 -12.54 2.50 12.24
CA ILE A 186 -11.56 3.58 12.46
C ILE A 186 -11.79 4.19 13.83
N THR A 187 -10.88 3.92 14.76
CA THR A 187 -10.97 4.37 16.17
C THR A 187 -9.92 5.41 16.55
N GLY A 188 -8.87 5.55 15.75
CA GLY A 188 -7.78 6.50 15.99
C GLY A 188 -8.05 7.92 15.51
N PRO A 189 -7.03 8.80 15.56
CA PRO A 189 -7.12 10.21 15.14
C PRO A 189 -7.62 10.40 13.69
N ALA A 190 -7.45 9.39 12.83
CA ALA A 190 -8.00 9.39 11.47
C ALA A 190 -9.52 9.61 11.43
N LYS A 191 -10.24 9.25 12.48
CA LYS A 191 -11.69 9.45 12.59
C LYS A 191 -12.08 10.93 12.41
N GLU A 192 -11.39 11.82 13.10
CA GLU A 192 -11.65 13.25 13.01
C GLU A 192 -11.36 13.79 11.60
N TYR A 193 -10.24 13.36 11.03
CA TYR A 193 -9.84 13.74 9.67
C TYR A 193 -10.85 13.28 8.62
N LEU A 194 -11.36 12.07 8.72
CA LEU A 194 -12.32 11.49 7.79
C LEU A 194 -13.72 12.12 7.92
N THR A 195 -14.15 12.46 9.15
CA THR A 195 -15.47 13.07 9.41
C THR A 195 -15.50 14.57 9.13
N ALA A 196 -14.44 15.32 9.45
CA ALA A 196 -14.36 16.77 9.24
C ALA A 196 -14.57 17.19 7.78
N THR A 197 -14.42 16.28 6.87
CA THR A 197 -14.49 16.54 5.42
C THR A 197 -15.90 16.46 4.85
N GLN A 198 -16.83 15.79 5.51
CA GLN A 198 -18.21 15.74 5.04
C GLN A 198 -18.90 17.11 5.14
N SER A 199 -18.45 17.98 6.04
CA SER A 199 -18.96 19.35 6.18
C SER A 199 -18.54 20.31 5.05
N ARG A 200 -17.63 19.90 4.17
CA ARG A 200 -17.14 20.68 3.01
C ARG A 200 -17.47 20.02 1.68
N SER A 201 -18.71 19.61 1.47
CA SER A 201 -19.19 19.24 0.14
C SER A 201 -19.12 20.50 -0.76
N PRO A 202 -18.59 20.43 -2.00
CA PRO A 202 -18.59 21.59 -2.88
C PRO A 202 -20.05 21.97 -3.14
N ARG A 203 -20.35 23.26 -2.94
CA ARG A 203 -21.61 23.87 -3.35
C ARG A 203 -21.92 23.45 -4.77
N SER A 204 -23.11 22.88 -4.97
CA SER A 204 -23.72 22.64 -6.25
C SER A 204 -23.38 23.79 -7.22
N SER A 205 -22.75 23.46 -8.32
CA SER A 205 -22.64 24.37 -9.47
C SER A 205 -24.04 24.79 -9.88
N GLN A 206 -24.40 26.04 -9.57
CA GLN A 206 -25.55 26.67 -10.20
C GLN A 206 -25.32 26.75 -11.69
N PRO A 207 -26.33 26.48 -12.53
CA PRO A 207 -26.21 26.71 -13.96
C PRO A 207 -25.99 28.21 -14.21
N LEU A 208 -24.99 28.53 -14.98
CA LEU A 208 -24.83 29.87 -15.55
C LEU A 208 -26.02 30.08 -16.50
N ASP A 209 -26.99 30.87 -16.07
CA ASP A 209 -28.03 31.44 -16.92
C ASP A 209 -27.37 32.26 -18.04
N GLN A 210 -27.78 31.92 -19.24
CA GLN A 210 -27.49 32.66 -20.47
C GLN A 210 -28.06 34.09 -20.37
N LYS A 211 -27.23 35.08 -20.60
CA LYS A 211 -27.62 36.33 -21.27
C LYS A 211 -26.54 36.75 -22.23
#